data_c313008ad154f9fafb58f517c5838d80
#
_entry.id   c313008ad154f9fafb58f517c5838d80
#
_cell.length_a   1.000
_cell.length_b   1.000
_cell.length_c   1.000
_cell.angle_alpha   90.00
_cell.angle_beta   90.00
_cell.angle_gamma   90.00
#
_symmetry.space_group_name_H-M   'P 1'
#
loop_
_entity.id
_entity.type
_entity.pdbx_description
1 polymer ?
#
loop_
_entity_poly.entity_id
_entity_poly.type
_entity_poly.pdbx_seq_one_letter_code
_entity_poly.pdbx_strand_id
1 'polypeptide(L)'
;MKQKNLNETNSALLGYNGRKPIYSPDNAKHIFICGTTGSGKTVALSNYMRNCMKKDFPMLIIDGKGDTGKGSILDVLTQLNKHYRKKIYCINLTNPSLSDTYNPFYNTSPTVAKDMLINMTDWSEEHYKVNAERYLQRLILLMNKAEIPLSFQSIVKFMELD
;
A
#
# COMPACT_ATOMS: atom_id res chain seq x y z
N MET A 1 3.65 41.49 1.94
CA MET A 1 3.76 40.02 1.88
C MET A 1 3.12 39.56 0.58
N LYS A 2 3.89 39.07 -0.40
CA LYS A 2 3.34 38.51 -1.64
C LYS A 2 2.53 37.25 -1.27
N GLN A 3 1.23 37.21 -1.60
CA GLN A 3 0.45 36.00 -1.56
C GLN A 3 1.17 34.94 -2.43
N LYS A 4 1.78 33.94 -1.79
CA LYS A 4 2.33 32.77 -2.47
C LYS A 4 1.18 32.12 -3.23
N ASN A 5 1.34 31.88 -4.52
CA ASN A 5 0.31 31.22 -5.32
C ASN A 5 -0.02 29.88 -4.70
N LEU A 6 -1.19 29.75 -4.08
CA LEU A 6 -1.66 28.56 -3.36
C LEU A 6 -1.77 27.30 -4.24
N ASN A 7 -1.64 27.46 -5.56
CA ASN A 7 -1.60 26.34 -6.51
C ASN A 7 -0.24 25.61 -6.57
N GLU A 8 0.82 26.18 -5.97
CA GLU A 8 2.17 25.61 -5.96
C GLU A 8 2.51 24.95 -4.61
N THR A 9 1.63 25.05 -3.63
CA THR A 9 1.86 24.46 -2.29
C THR A 9 1.43 23.00 -2.25
N ASN A 10 2.15 22.17 -1.50
CA ASN A 10 1.79 20.78 -1.25
C ASN A 10 0.63 20.63 -0.24
N SER A 11 0.10 21.74 0.24
CA SER A 11 -0.97 21.77 1.24
C SER A 11 -2.29 21.24 0.71
N ALA A 12 -2.94 20.40 1.47
CA ALA A 12 -4.30 19.96 1.20
C ALA A 12 -5.32 20.98 1.72
N LEU A 13 -6.34 21.28 0.94
CA LEU A 13 -7.49 22.05 1.40
C LEU A 13 -8.30 21.20 2.40
N LEU A 14 -8.36 21.61 3.65
CA LEU A 14 -9.07 20.90 4.71
C LEU A 14 -10.54 21.30 4.83
N GLY A 15 -10.86 22.56 4.47
CA GLY A 15 -12.21 23.09 4.57
C GLY A 15 -12.23 24.61 4.48
N TYR A 16 -13.32 25.21 4.96
CA TYR A 16 -13.53 26.65 4.96
C TYR A 16 -13.98 27.13 6.34
N ASN A 17 -13.48 28.30 6.75
CA ASN A 17 -14.06 29.08 7.84
C ASN A 17 -14.78 30.28 7.21
N GLY A 18 -16.09 30.19 7.09
CA GLY A 18 -16.87 31.11 6.27
C GLY A 18 -16.41 31.05 4.80
N ARG A 19 -15.85 32.13 4.27
CA ARG A 19 -15.31 32.20 2.91
C ARG A 19 -13.79 31.97 2.81
N LYS A 20 -13.11 31.83 3.95
CA LYS A 20 -11.64 31.65 3.99
C LYS A 20 -11.27 30.18 3.93
N PRO A 21 -10.49 29.72 2.95
CA PRO A 21 -10.03 28.34 2.89
C PRO A 21 -8.99 28.06 4.00
N ILE A 22 -9.07 26.88 4.59
CA ILE A 22 -8.12 26.36 5.56
C ILE A 22 -7.32 25.26 4.90
N TYR A 23 -6.01 25.39 4.92
CA TYR A 23 -5.07 24.42 4.35
C TYR A 23 -4.27 23.72 5.43
N SER A 24 -3.81 22.49 5.13
CA SER A 24 -2.80 21.84 5.95
C SER A 24 -1.48 22.62 5.89
N PRO A 25 -0.63 22.58 6.94
CA PRO A 25 0.70 23.18 6.87
C PRO A 25 1.56 22.56 5.75
N ASP A 26 2.28 23.38 4.99
CA ASP A 26 3.15 22.94 3.89
C ASP A 26 4.31 22.04 4.34
N ASN A 27 4.76 22.22 5.59
CA ASN A 27 5.86 21.49 6.20
C ASN A 27 5.43 20.28 7.05
N ALA A 28 4.13 19.97 7.08
CA ALA A 28 3.65 18.80 7.83
C ALA A 28 4.13 17.52 7.17
N LYS A 29 5.07 16.81 7.81
CA LYS A 29 5.58 15.52 7.38
C LYS A 29 4.71 14.36 7.89
N HIS A 30 4.13 14.54 9.07
CA HIS A 30 3.27 13.57 9.73
C HIS A 30 2.00 14.26 10.21
N ILE A 31 0.87 13.59 10.04
CA ILE A 31 -0.44 14.12 10.44
C ILE A 31 -1.14 13.01 11.24
N PHE A 32 -1.61 13.37 12.42
CA PHE A 32 -2.42 12.50 13.27
C PHE A 32 -3.87 13.01 13.29
N ILE A 33 -4.82 12.17 12.86
CA ILE A 33 -6.25 12.49 12.86
C ILE A 33 -6.94 11.57 13.86
N CYS A 34 -7.40 12.11 14.96
CA CYS A 34 -8.12 11.39 16.02
C CYS A 34 -9.56 11.87 16.17
N GLY A 35 -10.38 11.01 16.74
CA GLY A 35 -11.79 11.31 17.00
C GLY A 35 -12.61 10.03 17.17
N THR A 36 -13.81 10.16 17.73
CA THR A 36 -14.74 9.04 17.91
C THR A 36 -15.33 8.57 16.58
N THR A 37 -16.04 7.45 16.58
CA THR A 37 -16.78 6.98 15.41
C THR A 37 -17.80 8.05 14.98
N GLY A 38 -17.89 8.30 13.68
CA GLY A 38 -18.78 9.33 13.14
C GLY A 38 -18.25 10.78 13.20
N SER A 39 -17.08 11.04 13.79
CA SER A 39 -16.53 12.42 13.93
C SER A 39 -15.96 13.00 12.62
N GLY A 40 -16.07 12.31 11.50
CA GLY A 40 -15.61 12.81 10.20
C GLY A 40 -14.14 12.55 9.87
N LYS A 41 -13.45 11.63 10.56
CA LYS A 41 -12.04 11.28 10.27
C LYS A 41 -11.81 10.92 8.80
N THR A 42 -12.67 10.08 8.23
CA THR A 42 -12.58 9.67 6.81
C THR A 42 -12.80 10.86 5.87
N VAL A 43 -13.70 11.79 6.24
CA VAL A 43 -13.90 13.03 5.47
C VAL A 43 -12.67 13.91 5.51
N ALA A 44 -12.04 14.07 6.67
CA ALA A 44 -10.78 14.81 6.78
C ALA A 44 -9.67 14.16 5.92
N LEU A 45 -9.53 12.82 6.00
CA LEU A 45 -8.56 12.06 5.20
C LEU A 45 -8.83 12.20 3.69
N SER A 46 -10.09 12.25 3.26
CA SER A 46 -10.45 12.41 1.84
C SER A 46 -9.92 13.69 1.21
N ASN A 47 -9.69 14.76 2.00
CA ASN A 47 -9.11 15.99 1.52
C ASN A 47 -7.63 15.80 1.15
N TYR A 48 -6.89 14.99 1.90
CA TYR A 48 -5.50 14.62 1.57
C TYR A 48 -5.45 13.72 0.35
N MET A 49 -6.31 12.72 0.25
CA MET A 49 -6.43 11.84 -0.91
C MET A 49 -6.72 12.64 -2.18
N ARG A 50 -7.68 13.58 -2.12
CA ARG A 50 -8.01 14.49 -3.22
C ARG A 50 -6.82 15.33 -3.64
N ASN A 51 -6.06 15.87 -2.68
CA ASN A 51 -4.86 16.66 -2.99
C ASN A 51 -3.80 15.84 -3.71
N CYS A 52 -3.54 14.61 -3.26
CA CYS A 52 -2.61 13.69 -3.92
C CYS A 52 -3.07 13.35 -5.33
N MET A 53 -4.33 12.99 -5.53
CA MET A 53 -4.89 12.71 -6.86
C MET A 53 -4.82 13.91 -7.80
N LYS A 54 -5.12 15.12 -7.29
CA LYS A 54 -5.04 16.37 -8.08
C LYS A 54 -3.63 16.67 -8.54
N LYS A 55 -2.63 16.37 -7.72
CA LYS A 55 -1.21 16.67 -7.97
C LYS A 55 -0.42 15.51 -8.57
N ASP A 56 -1.09 14.40 -8.83
CA ASP A 56 -0.48 13.16 -9.34
C ASP A 56 0.58 12.55 -8.40
N PHE A 57 0.39 12.72 -7.11
CA PHE A 57 1.27 12.09 -6.12
C PHE A 57 0.86 10.63 -5.88
N PRO A 58 1.81 9.71 -5.80
CA PRO A 58 1.53 8.34 -5.44
C PRO A 58 1.00 8.28 -3.99
N MET A 59 0.09 7.32 -3.74
CA MET A 59 -0.47 7.07 -2.42
C MET A 59 -0.40 5.59 -2.09
N LEU A 60 -0.02 5.28 -0.86
CA LEU A 60 -0.23 3.99 -0.23
C LEU A 60 -1.21 4.17 0.92
N ILE A 61 -2.31 3.42 0.91
CA ILE A 61 -3.34 3.49 1.96
C ILE A 61 -3.47 2.11 2.57
N ILE A 62 -3.31 2.04 3.89
CA ILE A 62 -3.48 0.82 4.67
C ILE A 62 -4.71 1.01 5.55
N ASP A 63 -5.76 0.24 5.28
CA ASP A 63 -7.01 0.26 6.04
C ASP A 63 -7.10 -0.99 6.93
N GLY A 64 -6.77 -0.83 8.21
CA GLY A 64 -6.84 -1.92 9.19
C GLY A 64 -8.27 -2.39 9.49
N LYS A 65 -9.30 -1.61 9.11
CA LYS A 65 -10.70 -1.99 9.27
C LYS A 65 -11.17 -2.88 8.10
N GLY A 66 -10.70 -2.59 6.89
CA GLY A 66 -10.96 -3.37 5.68
C GLY A 66 -12.44 -3.39 5.25
N ASP A 67 -13.28 -2.44 5.70
CA ASP A 67 -14.66 -2.40 5.28
C ASP A 67 -14.80 -1.84 3.85
N THR A 68 -15.82 -2.33 3.13
CA THR A 68 -16.09 -1.95 1.73
C THR A 68 -17.43 -1.23 1.57
N GLY A 69 -18.14 -0.96 2.69
CA GLY A 69 -19.43 -0.31 2.70
C GLY A 69 -19.39 1.17 2.34
N LYS A 70 -20.56 1.78 2.22
CA LYS A 70 -20.72 3.22 1.96
C LYS A 70 -19.99 4.05 3.04
N GLY A 71 -19.16 4.99 2.61
CA GLY A 71 -18.36 5.84 3.49
C GLY A 71 -17.06 5.18 3.97
N SER A 72 -16.74 3.97 3.53
CA SER A 72 -15.41 3.36 3.73
C SER A 72 -14.33 4.11 2.96
N ILE A 73 -13.07 3.84 3.28
CA ILE A 73 -11.93 4.42 2.55
C ILE A 73 -11.98 4.02 1.07
N LEU A 74 -12.30 2.77 0.77
CA LEU A 74 -12.41 2.28 -0.60
C LEU A 74 -13.55 2.97 -1.37
N ASP A 75 -14.71 3.17 -0.75
CA ASP A 75 -15.82 3.89 -1.36
C ASP A 75 -15.45 5.34 -1.67
N VAL A 76 -14.84 6.04 -0.71
CA VAL A 76 -14.36 7.42 -0.89
C VAL A 76 -13.34 7.53 -2.02
N LEU A 77 -12.36 6.61 -2.08
CA LEU A 77 -11.38 6.55 -3.16
C LEU A 77 -12.03 6.32 -4.50
N THR A 78 -12.99 5.39 -4.58
CA THR A 78 -13.72 5.08 -5.81
C THR A 78 -14.52 6.29 -6.31
N GLN A 79 -15.17 7.00 -5.40
CA GLN A 79 -15.92 8.22 -5.75
C GLN A 79 -14.98 9.34 -6.23
N LEU A 80 -13.88 9.57 -5.56
CA LEU A 80 -12.86 10.55 -6.00
C LEU A 80 -12.30 10.16 -7.37
N ASN A 81 -12.05 8.88 -7.58
CA ASN A 81 -11.44 8.39 -8.82
C ASN A 81 -12.34 8.50 -10.05
N LYS A 82 -13.66 8.60 -9.90
CA LYS A 82 -14.55 8.93 -11.01
C LYS A 82 -14.18 10.25 -11.68
N HIS A 83 -13.64 11.19 -10.90
CA HIS A 83 -13.20 12.50 -11.38
C HIS A 83 -11.75 12.50 -11.88
N TYR A 84 -10.84 11.89 -11.10
CA TYR A 84 -9.39 11.98 -11.39
C TYR A 84 -8.87 10.88 -12.29
N ARG A 85 -9.59 9.77 -12.46
CA ARG A 85 -9.28 8.63 -13.36
C ARG A 85 -7.87 8.08 -13.17
N LYS A 86 -7.43 7.94 -11.92
CA LYS A 86 -6.12 7.35 -11.58
C LYS A 86 -6.21 5.84 -11.52
N LYS A 87 -5.09 5.16 -11.79
CA LYS A 87 -4.99 3.73 -11.60
C LYS A 87 -4.93 3.43 -10.10
N ILE A 88 -5.87 2.62 -9.61
CA ILE A 88 -5.95 2.17 -8.22
C ILE A 88 -5.76 0.66 -8.22
N TYR A 89 -4.91 0.18 -7.33
CA TYR A 89 -4.79 -1.23 -7.01
C TYR A 89 -5.34 -1.44 -5.60
N CYS A 90 -6.20 -2.43 -5.45
CA CYS A 90 -6.81 -2.77 -4.17
C CYS A 90 -6.42 -4.20 -3.79
N ILE A 91 -5.69 -4.37 -2.69
CA ILE A 91 -5.42 -5.68 -2.10
C ILE A 91 -6.38 -5.86 -0.93
N ASN A 92 -7.36 -6.74 -1.09
CA ASN A 92 -8.38 -7.00 -0.08
C ASN A 92 -8.33 -8.46 0.37
N LEU A 93 -7.77 -8.70 1.56
CA LEU A 93 -7.60 -10.04 2.12
C LEU A 93 -8.92 -10.65 2.63
N THR A 94 -9.92 -9.82 2.94
CA THR A 94 -11.23 -10.27 3.43
C THR A 94 -12.22 -10.59 2.31
N ASN A 95 -12.02 -9.98 1.14
CA ASN A 95 -12.86 -10.22 -0.03
C ASN A 95 -12.00 -10.35 -1.30
N PRO A 96 -11.49 -11.57 -1.59
CA PRO A 96 -10.63 -11.81 -2.75
C PRO A 96 -11.26 -11.45 -4.10
N SER A 97 -12.59 -11.45 -4.22
CA SER A 97 -13.28 -11.09 -5.47
C SER A 97 -13.18 -9.59 -5.81
N LEU A 98 -12.86 -8.76 -4.82
CA LEU A 98 -12.63 -7.31 -4.98
C LEU A 98 -11.14 -6.96 -4.96
N SER A 99 -10.26 -7.97 -4.93
CA SER A 99 -8.82 -7.78 -4.80
C SER A 99 -8.12 -7.90 -6.14
N ASP A 100 -7.20 -6.98 -6.40
CA ASP A 100 -6.18 -7.18 -7.43
C ASP A 100 -5.19 -8.26 -6.99
N THR A 101 -4.57 -8.93 -7.95
CA THR A 101 -3.52 -9.89 -7.69
C THR A 101 -2.16 -9.22 -7.60
N TYR A 102 -1.35 -9.68 -6.66
CA TYR A 102 0.00 -9.16 -6.46
C TYR A 102 0.99 -10.33 -6.28
N ASN A 103 2.05 -10.33 -7.07
CA ASN A 103 3.17 -11.24 -6.88
C ASN A 103 4.37 -10.44 -6.33
N PRO A 104 4.73 -10.62 -5.04
CA PRO A 104 5.84 -9.87 -4.43
C PRO A 104 7.20 -10.21 -5.03
N PHE A 105 7.34 -11.35 -5.72
CA PHE A 105 8.59 -11.81 -6.32
C PHE A 105 8.78 -11.35 -7.77
N TYR A 106 7.80 -10.64 -8.34
CA TYR A 106 7.90 -10.16 -9.72
C TYR A 106 9.09 -9.20 -9.88
N ASN A 107 9.97 -9.49 -10.84
CA ASN A 107 11.22 -8.75 -11.09
C ASN A 107 12.18 -8.62 -9.90
N THR A 108 12.12 -9.53 -8.92
CA THR A 108 13.11 -9.57 -7.84
C THR A 108 14.31 -10.43 -8.21
N SER A 109 15.48 -10.09 -7.67
CA SER A 109 16.64 -10.98 -7.75
C SER A 109 16.44 -12.20 -6.84
N PRO A 110 17.09 -13.35 -7.13
CA PRO A 110 17.01 -14.54 -6.28
C PRO A 110 17.34 -14.29 -4.81
N THR A 111 18.33 -13.45 -4.53
CA THR A 111 18.74 -13.10 -3.17
C THR A 111 17.65 -12.30 -2.45
N VAL A 112 17.08 -11.30 -3.11
CA VAL A 112 15.98 -10.49 -2.55
C VAL A 112 14.76 -11.35 -2.28
N ALA A 113 14.38 -12.25 -3.21
CA ALA A 113 13.27 -13.15 -3.01
C ALA A 113 13.47 -14.07 -1.80
N LYS A 114 14.68 -14.64 -1.65
CA LYS A 114 15.06 -15.44 -0.47
C LYS A 114 14.96 -14.62 0.82
N ASP A 115 15.51 -13.40 0.85
CA ASP A 115 15.47 -12.53 2.03
C ASP A 115 14.04 -12.16 2.41
N MET A 116 13.19 -11.91 1.43
CA MET A 116 11.75 -11.67 1.67
C MET A 116 11.11 -12.86 2.37
N LEU A 117 11.31 -14.09 1.86
CA LEU A 117 10.74 -15.31 2.45
C LEU A 117 11.23 -15.55 3.88
N ILE A 118 12.52 -15.43 4.12
CA ILE A 118 13.12 -15.64 5.43
C ILE A 118 12.62 -14.63 6.47
N ASN A 119 12.41 -13.38 6.07
CA ASN A 119 11.94 -12.31 6.96
C ASN A 119 10.43 -12.30 7.19
N MET A 120 9.68 -13.21 6.56
CA MET A 120 8.24 -13.37 6.81
C MET A 120 7.92 -14.15 8.08
N THR A 121 8.90 -14.83 8.65
CA THR A 121 8.72 -15.73 9.80
C THR A 121 9.72 -15.39 10.89
N ASP A 122 9.26 -15.39 12.13
CA ASP A 122 10.13 -15.34 13.29
C ASP A 122 10.75 -16.73 13.52
N TRP A 123 12.06 -16.79 13.58
CA TRP A 123 12.82 -18.02 13.73
C TRP A 123 13.16 -18.24 15.21
N SER A 124 12.75 -19.37 15.76
CA SER A 124 13.06 -19.73 17.15
C SER A 124 14.55 -20.04 17.37
N GLU A 125 15.23 -20.56 16.33
CA GLU A 125 16.65 -20.95 16.39
C GLU A 125 17.39 -20.56 15.11
N GLU A 126 18.57 -20.00 15.27
CA GLU A 126 19.45 -19.56 14.17
C GLU A 126 19.83 -20.70 13.22
N HIS A 127 20.00 -21.89 13.75
CA HIS A 127 20.32 -23.10 12.97
C HIS A 127 19.26 -23.40 11.89
N TYR A 128 17.97 -23.35 12.24
CA TYR A 128 16.90 -23.59 11.27
C TYR A 128 16.85 -22.49 10.21
N LYS A 129 17.04 -21.24 10.61
CA LYS A 129 17.08 -20.11 9.70
C LYS A 129 18.18 -20.27 8.66
N VAL A 130 19.42 -20.57 9.07
CA VAL A 130 20.55 -20.76 8.15
C VAL A 130 20.31 -21.90 7.17
N ASN A 131 19.73 -23.00 7.62
CA ASN A 131 19.40 -24.12 6.73
C ASN A 131 18.31 -23.76 5.71
N ALA A 132 17.24 -23.07 6.16
CA ALA A 132 16.19 -22.58 5.30
C ALA A 132 16.73 -21.58 4.26
N GLU A 133 17.61 -20.65 4.66
CA GLU A 133 18.25 -19.71 3.74
C GLU A 133 19.03 -20.43 2.63
N ARG A 134 19.84 -21.42 2.98
CA ARG A 134 20.61 -22.18 2.01
C ARG A 134 19.72 -22.97 1.06
N TYR A 135 18.67 -23.58 1.57
CA TYR A 135 17.72 -24.34 0.77
C TYR A 135 16.97 -23.42 -0.20
N LEU A 136 16.35 -22.35 0.29
CA LEU A 136 15.60 -21.41 -0.51
C LEU A 136 16.47 -20.72 -1.57
N GLN A 137 17.71 -20.36 -1.22
CA GLN A 137 18.64 -19.77 -2.17
C GLN A 137 18.91 -20.70 -3.36
N ARG A 138 19.14 -22.00 -3.10
CA ARG A 138 19.38 -23.00 -4.16
C ARG A 138 18.13 -23.23 -5.00
N LEU A 139 16.97 -23.40 -4.35
CA LEU A 139 15.69 -23.62 -5.02
C LEU A 139 15.37 -22.45 -5.96
N ILE A 140 15.44 -21.21 -5.47
CA ILE A 140 15.14 -20.01 -6.25
C ILE A 140 16.13 -19.86 -7.43
N LEU A 141 17.41 -20.15 -7.23
CA LEU A 141 18.40 -20.13 -8.30
C LEU A 141 18.10 -21.18 -9.38
N LEU A 142 17.68 -22.39 -8.99
CA LEU A 142 17.26 -23.44 -9.93
C LEU A 142 16.03 -23.02 -10.71
N MET A 143 15.01 -22.49 -10.03
CA MET A 143 13.81 -22.01 -10.69
C MET A 143 14.12 -20.87 -11.67
N ASN A 144 14.99 -19.95 -11.30
CA ASN A 144 15.39 -18.86 -12.18
C ASN A 144 16.16 -19.38 -13.43
N LYS A 145 17.07 -20.36 -13.27
CA LYS A 145 17.76 -21.01 -14.40
C LYS A 145 16.83 -21.80 -15.31
N ALA A 146 15.76 -22.36 -14.75
CA ALA A 146 14.73 -23.09 -15.48
C ALA A 146 13.64 -22.17 -16.06
N GLU A 147 13.80 -20.85 -15.95
CA GLU A 147 12.83 -19.84 -16.40
C GLU A 147 11.43 -20.02 -15.79
N ILE A 148 11.35 -20.60 -14.59
CA ILE A 148 10.10 -20.79 -13.87
C ILE A 148 9.77 -19.52 -13.11
N PRO A 149 8.60 -18.89 -13.36
CA PRO A 149 8.21 -17.67 -12.66
C PRO A 149 8.12 -17.90 -11.15
N LEU A 150 8.78 -17.03 -10.38
CA LEU A 150 8.72 -17.06 -8.92
C LEU A 150 7.34 -16.57 -8.44
N SER A 151 6.69 -17.39 -7.64
CA SER A 151 5.46 -17.08 -6.90
C SER A 151 5.40 -17.95 -5.65
N PHE A 152 4.57 -17.61 -4.67
CA PHE A 152 4.35 -18.51 -3.53
C PHE A 152 3.89 -19.89 -3.99
N GLN A 153 2.98 -19.96 -4.95
CA GLN A 153 2.47 -21.23 -5.48
C GLN A 153 3.56 -22.09 -6.14
N SER A 154 4.42 -21.48 -6.96
CA SER A 154 5.49 -22.21 -7.62
C SER A 154 6.54 -22.69 -6.62
N ILE A 155 6.90 -21.86 -5.64
CA ILE A 155 7.86 -22.23 -4.59
C ILE A 155 7.33 -23.41 -3.77
N VAL A 156 6.10 -23.32 -3.26
CA VAL A 156 5.47 -24.41 -2.49
C VAL A 156 5.41 -25.69 -3.30
N LYS A 157 4.98 -25.62 -4.56
CA LYS A 157 4.91 -26.78 -5.44
C LYS A 157 6.26 -27.51 -5.58
N PHE A 158 7.37 -26.78 -5.63
CA PHE A 158 8.70 -27.38 -5.72
C PHE A 158 9.25 -27.84 -4.37
N MET A 159 8.73 -27.35 -3.26
CA MET A 159 9.07 -27.85 -1.92
C MET A 159 8.33 -29.14 -1.56
N GLU A 160 7.18 -29.43 -2.19
CA GLU A 160 6.34 -30.61 -1.96
C GLU A 160 6.64 -31.77 -2.95
N LEU A 161 7.58 -31.56 -3.88
CA LEU A 161 8.05 -32.66 -4.76
C LEU A 161 9.02 -33.52 -3.97
N ASP A 162 8.54 -34.67 -3.49
CA ASP A 162 9.36 -35.78 -2.95
C ASP A 162 10.14 -36.50 -4.06
#